data_811f9eb02be6189754cbef57b9e8d428
#
_entry.id   811f9eb02be6189754cbef57b9e8d428
#
_cell.length_a   1.000
_cell.length_b   1.000
_cell.length_c   1.000
_cell.angle_alpha   90.00
_cell.angle_beta   90.00
_cell.angle_gamma   90.00
#
_symmetry.space_group_name_H-M   'P 1'
#
loop_
_entity.id
_entity.type
_entity.pdbx_description
1 polymer ?
#
loop_
_entity_poly.entity_id
_entity_poly.type
_entity_poly.pdbx_seq_one_letter_code
_entity_poly.pdbx_strand_id
1 'polypeptide(L)'
;MALKMDLHIHSTYSDGRLKPVELVRKFHGEDYGIIAITDHDTVKGVAEAQIAGEALEMKVISGIELGTILEEKLKLHILGYYIDIENDRLEEVTEILKKAREKRNQALLEVLDKQGYTLTEAD
;
A
#
# COMPACT_ATOMS: atom_id res chain seq x y z
N MET A 1 29.72 5.93 2.19
CA MET A 1 28.46 6.72 2.22
C MET A 1 27.36 5.93 2.91
N ALA A 2 26.52 6.60 3.68
CA ALA A 2 25.37 5.93 4.27
C ALA A 2 24.35 5.56 3.19
N LEU A 3 23.85 4.34 3.22
CA LEU A 3 22.78 3.88 2.33
C LEU A 3 21.47 4.49 2.78
N LYS A 4 20.82 5.27 1.91
CA LYS A 4 19.47 5.78 2.17
C LYS A 4 18.46 4.68 1.93
N MET A 5 17.48 4.56 2.83
CA MET A 5 16.37 3.64 2.68
C MET A 5 15.06 4.26 3.17
N ASP A 6 13.95 3.85 2.55
CA ASP A 6 12.59 4.14 3.02
C ASP A 6 11.77 2.84 2.95
N LEU A 7 11.25 2.40 4.09
CA LEU A 7 10.57 1.13 4.24
C LEU A 7 9.05 1.27 4.47
N HIS A 8 8.49 2.46 4.23
CA HIS A 8 7.06 2.69 4.41
C HIS A 8 6.54 3.64 3.33
N ILE A 9 6.21 3.08 2.18
CA ILE A 9 5.80 3.85 0.99
C ILE A 9 4.49 3.30 0.45
N HIS A 10 3.58 4.19 0.08
CA HIS A 10 2.30 3.88 -0.54
C HIS A 10 2.27 4.32 -2.00
N SER A 11 1.70 3.47 -2.85
CA SER A 11 1.50 3.73 -4.26
C SER A 11 0.03 4.02 -4.59
N THR A 12 -0.25 4.22 -5.87
CA THR A 12 -1.63 4.33 -6.38
C THR A 12 -2.47 3.07 -6.22
N TYR A 13 -1.88 1.96 -5.80
CA TYR A 13 -2.64 0.74 -5.45
C TYR A 13 -3.34 0.85 -4.09
N SER A 14 -2.99 1.83 -3.27
CA SER A 14 -3.74 2.19 -2.05
C SER A 14 -4.05 3.69 -2.03
N ASP A 15 -3.37 4.47 -1.23
CA ASP A 15 -3.63 5.89 -1.03
C ASP A 15 -2.47 6.82 -1.44
N GLY A 16 -1.45 6.28 -2.07
CA GLY A 16 -0.37 7.04 -2.67
C GLY A 16 -0.77 7.71 -3.99
N ARG A 17 0.00 8.70 -4.42
CA ARG A 17 -0.25 9.47 -5.65
C ARG A 17 0.57 9.03 -6.84
N LEU A 18 1.65 8.32 -6.62
CA LEU A 18 2.56 7.86 -7.66
C LEU A 18 2.38 6.36 -7.91
N LYS A 19 2.54 5.95 -9.16
CA LYS A 19 2.59 4.54 -9.53
C LYS A 19 3.86 3.89 -8.97
N PRO A 20 3.90 2.57 -8.72
CA PRO A 20 5.08 1.90 -8.20
C PRO A 20 6.36 2.19 -8.99
N VAL A 21 6.30 2.17 -10.31
CA VAL A 21 7.45 2.49 -11.17
C VAL A 21 7.92 3.94 -11.02
N GLU A 22 6.99 4.88 -10.86
CA GLU A 22 7.31 6.29 -10.62
C GLU A 22 7.96 6.51 -9.26
N LEU A 23 7.50 5.80 -8.24
CA LEU A 23 8.12 5.80 -6.90
C LEU A 23 9.57 5.31 -6.97
N VAL A 24 9.81 4.16 -7.61
CA VAL A 24 11.17 3.62 -7.77
C VAL A 24 12.10 4.62 -8.44
N ARG A 25 11.65 5.23 -9.56
CA ARG A 25 12.44 6.25 -10.27
C ARG A 25 12.72 7.49 -9.42
N LYS A 26 11.71 7.95 -8.68
CA LYS A 26 11.83 9.11 -7.79
C LYS A 26 12.88 8.86 -6.70
N PHE A 27 12.73 7.76 -5.96
CA PHE A 27 13.65 7.41 -4.88
C PHE A 27 15.07 7.13 -5.39
N HIS A 28 15.20 6.48 -6.55
CA HIS A 28 16.50 6.31 -7.19
C HIS A 28 17.16 7.65 -7.52
N GLY A 29 16.41 8.61 -8.08
CA GLY A 29 16.90 9.96 -8.37
C GLY A 29 17.29 10.79 -7.12
N GLU A 30 16.84 10.37 -5.94
CA GLU A 30 17.16 10.96 -4.64
C GLU A 30 18.23 10.17 -3.87
N ASP A 31 18.96 9.27 -4.55
CA ASP A 31 20.04 8.42 -4.02
C ASP A 31 19.61 7.41 -2.94
N TYR A 32 18.36 6.93 -2.99
CA TYR A 32 17.94 5.79 -2.19
C TYR A 32 18.40 4.48 -2.83
N GLY A 33 18.95 3.59 -2.03
CA GLY A 33 19.39 2.26 -2.49
C GLY A 33 18.40 1.14 -2.14
N ILE A 34 17.55 1.34 -1.15
CA ILE A 34 16.55 0.37 -0.70
C ILE A 34 15.23 1.08 -0.43
N ILE A 35 14.14 0.52 -0.97
CA ILE A 35 12.78 0.92 -0.60
C ILE A 35 11.89 -0.30 -0.35
N ALA A 36 10.78 -0.11 0.36
CA ALA A 36 9.70 -1.09 0.44
C ALA A 36 8.38 -0.45 0.02
N ILE A 37 7.65 -1.12 -0.87
CA ILE A 37 6.26 -0.75 -1.17
C ILE A 37 5.38 -1.47 -0.16
N THR A 38 4.62 -0.70 0.60
CA THR A 38 3.80 -1.17 1.73
C THR A 38 2.37 -0.64 1.64
N ASP A 39 1.74 -0.87 0.49
CA ASP A 39 0.37 -0.44 0.25
C ASP A 39 -0.62 -1.04 1.26
N HIS A 40 -1.68 -0.31 1.56
CA HIS A 40 -2.74 -0.77 2.46
C HIS A 40 -3.48 -1.98 1.88
N ASP A 41 -3.41 -3.10 2.60
CA ASP A 41 -4.15 -4.32 2.35
C ASP A 41 -4.01 -4.90 0.92
N THR A 42 -2.88 -4.60 0.24
CA THR A 42 -2.59 -5.11 -1.11
C THR A 42 -1.09 -5.22 -1.37
N VAL A 43 -0.71 -6.18 -2.20
CA VAL A 43 0.66 -6.36 -2.72
C VAL A 43 0.73 -6.22 -4.25
N LYS A 44 -0.35 -5.79 -4.89
CA LYS A 44 -0.48 -5.78 -6.36
C LYS A 44 0.54 -4.89 -7.07
N GLY A 45 1.03 -3.84 -6.42
CA GLY A 45 2.04 -2.94 -6.98
C GLY A 45 3.49 -3.41 -6.78
N VAL A 46 3.72 -4.46 -6.00
CA VAL A 46 5.09 -4.87 -5.62
C VAL A 46 5.89 -5.40 -6.80
N ALA A 47 5.31 -6.30 -7.60
CA ALA A 47 6.02 -6.93 -8.71
C ALA A 47 6.56 -5.91 -9.72
N GLU A 48 5.74 -4.94 -10.14
CA GLU A 48 6.18 -3.90 -11.08
C GLU A 48 7.25 -2.97 -10.47
N ALA A 49 7.17 -2.70 -9.17
CA ALA A 49 8.19 -1.93 -8.47
C ALA A 49 9.52 -2.70 -8.40
N GLN A 50 9.49 -4.01 -8.14
CA GLN A 50 10.67 -4.85 -8.11
C GLN A 50 11.36 -4.91 -9.48
N ILE A 51 10.60 -5.10 -10.56
CA ILE A 51 11.14 -5.08 -11.93
C ILE A 51 11.81 -3.74 -12.25
N ALA A 52 11.17 -2.63 -11.88
CA ALA A 52 11.75 -1.29 -12.07
C ALA A 52 13.02 -1.08 -11.23
N GLY A 53 13.03 -1.61 -10.00
CA GLY A 53 14.18 -1.55 -9.11
C GLY A 53 15.38 -2.32 -9.64
N GLU A 54 15.17 -3.54 -10.14
CA GLU A 54 16.22 -4.35 -10.76
C GLU A 54 16.89 -3.63 -11.94
N ALA A 55 16.07 -2.98 -12.79
CA ALA A 55 16.60 -2.21 -13.94
C ALA A 55 17.46 -1.00 -13.53
N LEU A 56 17.28 -0.49 -12.30
CA LEU A 56 18.03 0.65 -11.75
C LEU A 56 19.06 0.23 -10.68
N GLU A 57 19.30 -1.07 -10.51
CA GLU A 57 20.18 -1.62 -9.46
C GLU A 57 19.79 -1.18 -8.04
N MET A 58 18.48 -0.94 -7.82
CA MET A 58 17.87 -0.52 -6.56
C MET A 58 17.09 -1.66 -5.94
N LYS A 59 17.29 -1.91 -4.65
CA LYS A 59 16.55 -2.99 -3.96
C LYS A 59 15.15 -2.54 -3.59
N VAL A 60 14.14 -3.28 -4.08
CA VAL A 60 12.74 -3.11 -3.69
C VAL A 60 12.29 -4.32 -2.86
N ILE A 61 12.01 -4.09 -1.59
CA ILE A 61 11.52 -5.10 -0.66
C ILE A 61 10.01 -5.23 -0.83
N SER A 62 9.52 -6.47 -0.94
CA SER A 62 8.09 -6.75 -0.92
C SER A 62 7.51 -6.43 0.45
N GLY A 63 6.45 -5.63 0.50
CA GLY A 63 5.83 -5.21 1.74
C GLY A 63 4.32 -5.07 1.63
N ILE A 64 3.70 -4.92 2.78
CA ILE A 64 2.27 -4.65 2.95
C ILE A 64 2.04 -3.92 4.27
N GLU A 65 1.06 -3.03 4.30
CA GLU A 65 0.52 -2.46 5.53
C GLU A 65 -0.88 -3.01 5.78
N LEU A 66 -1.02 -3.88 6.77
CA LEU A 66 -2.28 -4.49 7.15
C LEU A 66 -3.01 -3.65 8.19
N GLY A 67 -4.24 -3.26 7.89
CA GLY A 67 -5.16 -2.70 8.88
C GLY A 67 -5.71 -3.81 9.77
N THR A 68 -5.51 -3.69 11.08
CA THR A 68 -5.95 -4.67 12.07
C THR A 68 -6.71 -4.03 13.21
N ILE A 69 -7.51 -4.83 13.92
CA ILE A 69 -8.22 -4.41 15.13
C ILE A 69 -7.86 -5.39 16.24
N LEU A 70 -7.28 -4.86 17.34
CA LEU A 70 -6.97 -5.63 18.53
C LEU A 70 -8.09 -5.44 19.55
N GLU A 71 -8.66 -6.54 20.05
CA GLU A 71 -9.70 -6.56 21.10
C GLU A 71 -10.91 -5.63 20.81
N GLU A 72 -11.29 -5.55 19.54
CA GLU A 72 -12.42 -4.74 19.04
C GLU A 72 -12.33 -3.22 19.34
N LYS A 73 -11.22 -2.75 19.87
CA LYS A 73 -11.05 -1.36 20.32
C LYS A 73 -9.87 -0.63 19.71
N LEU A 74 -8.74 -1.30 19.56
CA LEU A 74 -7.51 -0.68 19.12
C LEU A 74 -7.25 -0.97 17.64
N LYS A 75 -7.32 0.06 16.81
CA LYS A 75 -6.93 -0.02 15.41
C LYS A 75 -5.41 0.06 15.32
N LEU A 76 -4.80 -0.92 14.69
CA LEU A 76 -3.36 -0.99 14.45
C LEU A 76 -3.08 -1.19 12.97
N HIS A 77 -1.99 -0.61 12.50
CA HIS A 77 -1.41 -0.94 11.20
C HIS A 77 -0.14 -1.74 11.42
N ILE A 78 -0.06 -2.89 10.78
CA ILE A 78 1.10 -3.79 10.89
C ILE A 78 1.81 -3.81 9.54
N LEU A 79 3.09 -3.46 9.55
CA LEU A 79 3.95 -3.56 8.38
C LEU A 79 4.55 -4.96 8.27
N GLY A 80 4.36 -5.60 7.13
CA GLY A 80 5.00 -6.86 6.78
C GLY A 80 6.05 -6.63 5.69
N TYR A 81 7.19 -7.31 5.81
CA TYR A 81 8.27 -7.22 4.83
C TYR A 81 8.71 -8.60 4.35
N TYR A 82 9.33 -8.66 3.17
CA TYR A 82 9.74 -9.91 2.53
C TYR A 82 8.57 -10.89 2.34
N ILE A 83 7.42 -10.31 2.01
CA ILE A 83 6.18 -11.06 1.77
C ILE A 83 6.31 -11.88 0.48
N ASP A 84 5.84 -13.11 0.51
CA ASP A 84 5.60 -13.90 -0.69
C ASP A 84 4.34 -13.39 -1.40
N ILE A 85 4.54 -12.56 -2.43
CA ILE A 85 3.44 -11.91 -3.16
C ILE A 85 2.63 -12.86 -4.05
N GLU A 86 3.11 -14.09 -4.27
CA GLU A 86 2.44 -15.12 -5.04
C GLU A 86 1.65 -16.12 -4.16
N ASN A 87 1.59 -15.87 -2.87
CA ASN A 87 0.89 -16.73 -1.92
C ASN A 87 -0.64 -16.60 -2.04
N ASP A 88 -1.31 -17.70 -2.40
CA ASP A 88 -2.76 -17.72 -2.63
C ASP A 88 -3.58 -17.28 -1.40
N ARG A 89 -3.15 -17.67 -0.19
CA ARG A 89 -3.84 -17.24 1.04
C ARG A 89 -3.70 -15.74 1.31
N LEU A 90 -2.57 -15.17 0.93
CA LEU A 90 -2.40 -13.72 1.03
C LEU A 90 -3.37 -13.01 0.08
N GLU A 91 -3.52 -13.50 -1.14
CA GLU A 91 -4.48 -12.95 -2.10
C GLU A 91 -5.92 -13.03 -1.57
N GLU A 92 -6.34 -14.18 -1.03
CA GLU A 92 -7.67 -14.34 -0.41
C GLU A 92 -7.90 -13.33 0.72
N VAL A 93 -6.94 -13.18 1.64
CA VAL A 93 -7.05 -12.26 2.78
C VAL A 93 -7.09 -10.81 2.30
N THR A 94 -6.25 -10.42 1.36
CA THR A 94 -6.23 -9.05 0.84
C THR A 94 -7.53 -8.69 0.09
N GLU A 95 -8.14 -9.62 -0.62
CA GLU A 95 -9.46 -9.42 -1.24
C GLU A 95 -10.57 -9.23 -0.20
N ILE A 96 -10.55 -9.99 0.90
CA ILE A 96 -11.49 -9.80 2.01
C ILE A 96 -11.33 -8.42 2.64
N LEU A 97 -10.10 -8.00 2.91
CA LEU A 97 -9.80 -6.68 3.50
C LEU A 97 -10.20 -5.54 2.56
N LYS A 98 -9.97 -5.69 1.26
CA LYS A 98 -10.39 -4.73 0.25
C LYS A 98 -11.91 -4.54 0.26
N LYS A 99 -12.68 -5.62 0.21
CA LYS A 99 -14.15 -5.57 0.27
C LYS A 99 -14.66 -4.93 1.56
N ALA A 100 -14.02 -5.23 2.69
CA ALA A 100 -14.38 -4.61 3.97
C ALA A 100 -14.11 -3.08 3.95
N ARG A 101 -13.02 -2.64 3.35
CA ARG A 101 -12.69 -1.21 3.17
C ARG A 101 -13.68 -0.51 2.25
N GLU A 102 -14.03 -1.10 1.12
CA GLU A 102 -15.03 -0.57 0.18
C GLU A 102 -16.38 -0.39 0.87
N LYS A 103 -16.85 -1.40 1.60
CA LYS A 103 -18.09 -1.35 2.37
C LYS A 103 -18.08 -0.24 3.43
N ARG A 104 -16.95 -0.09 4.14
CA ARG A 104 -16.76 1.00 5.12
C ARG A 104 -16.83 2.37 4.45
N ASN A 105 -16.18 2.54 3.31
CA ASN A 105 -16.16 3.80 2.58
C ASN A 105 -17.56 4.18 2.08
N GLN A 106 -18.32 3.23 1.53
CA GLN A 106 -19.71 3.47 1.13
C GLN A 106 -20.58 3.91 2.32
N ALA A 107 -20.45 3.24 3.47
CA ALA A 107 -21.19 3.63 4.68
C ALA A 107 -20.82 5.05 5.15
N LEU A 108 -19.55 5.43 5.04
CA LEU A 108 -19.10 6.78 5.37
C LEU A 108 -19.68 7.83 4.41
N LEU A 109 -19.69 7.56 3.11
CA LEU A 109 -20.28 8.45 2.10
C LEU A 109 -21.78 8.66 2.36
N GLU A 110 -22.53 7.61 2.72
CA GLU A 110 -23.93 7.71 3.08
C GLU A 110 -24.18 8.60 4.32
N VAL A 111 -23.32 8.48 5.34
CA VAL A 111 -23.39 9.33 6.55
C VAL A 111 -23.13 10.79 6.20
N LEU A 112 -22.13 11.06 5.38
CA LEU A 112 -21.79 12.41 4.94
C LEU A 112 -22.87 13.03 4.08
N ASP A 113 -23.47 12.27 3.16
CA ASP A 113 -24.57 12.74 2.32
C ASP A 113 -25.79 13.14 3.18
N LYS A 114 -26.14 12.36 4.20
CA LYS A 114 -27.20 12.71 5.17
C LYS A 114 -26.92 13.99 5.97
N GLN A 115 -25.65 14.37 6.09
CA GLN A 115 -25.22 15.61 6.73
C GLN A 115 -25.06 16.78 5.76
N GLY A 116 -25.38 16.60 4.48
CA GLY A 116 -25.32 17.62 3.44
C GLY A 116 -23.97 17.72 2.70
N TYR A 117 -23.08 16.75 2.87
CA TYR A 117 -21.81 16.64 2.14
C TYR A 117 -21.91 15.57 1.07
N THR A 118 -22.22 15.96 -0.15
CA THR A 118 -22.26 15.02 -1.29
C THR A 118 -20.85 14.83 -1.84
N LEU A 119 -20.27 13.67 -1.54
CA LEU A 119 -18.96 13.21 -2.03
C LEU A 119 -19.14 11.92 -2.81
N THR A 120 -18.19 11.64 -3.70
CA THR A 120 -18.09 10.39 -4.45
C THR A 120 -16.82 9.63 -4.08
N GLU A 121 -16.70 8.37 -4.52
CA GLU A 121 -15.46 7.59 -4.33
C GLU A 121 -14.23 8.21 -5.03
N ALA A 122 -14.45 9.14 -5.97
CA ALA A 122 -13.39 9.85 -6.67
C ALA A 122 -12.85 11.06 -5.88
N ASP A 123 -13.57 11.52 -4.85
CA ASP A 123 -13.18 12.64 -4.00
C ASP A 123 -12.30 12.18 -2.83
#